data_d201c7cb7db9d3f98e9a8ad1fdf4ada1
#
_entry.id   d201c7cb7db9d3f98e9a8ad1fdf4ada1
#
_cell.length_a   1.000
_cell.length_b   1.000
_cell.length_c   1.000
_cell.angle_alpha   90.00
_cell.angle_beta   90.00
_cell.angle_gamma   90.00
#
_symmetry.space_group_name_H-M   'P 1'
#
loop_
_entity.id
_entity.type
_entity.pdbx_description
1 polymer ?
#
loop_
_entity_poly.entity_id
_entity_poly.type
_entity_poly.pdbx_seq_one_letter_code
_entity_poly.pdbx_strand_id
1 'polypeptide(L)'
;KNPYKYLKLADVFLLSSKFEGLPNVVLEAQTLKKYIISTDCPTGPKEILMNGKAGDLVKIGDFKAIAKKIKIYIKNKKKLKIKTEIGFKELKRFNYDFNMSRYFNLIKEFIYFK
;
A
#
# COMPACT_ATOMS: atom_id res chain seq x y z
N LYS A 1 9.78 -18.33 4.49
CA LYS A 1 8.41 -17.90 4.29
C LYS A 1 8.28 -16.88 3.18
N ASN A 2 7.16 -16.93 2.48
CA ASN A 2 6.94 -16.04 1.36
C ASN A 2 5.84 -15.04 1.71
N PRO A 3 6.20 -13.84 2.20
CA PRO A 3 5.20 -12.85 2.57
C PRO A 3 4.35 -12.38 1.38
N TYR A 4 4.90 -12.42 0.18
CA TYR A 4 4.15 -11.97 -1.00
C TYR A 4 3.01 -12.89 -1.35
N LYS A 5 3.11 -14.16 -0.98
CA LYS A 5 2.01 -15.09 -1.18
C LYS A 5 0.77 -14.63 -0.44
N TYR A 6 0.94 -14.19 0.80
CA TYR A 6 -0.19 -13.72 1.60
C TYR A 6 -0.65 -12.34 1.15
N LEU A 7 0.29 -11.47 0.82
CA LEU A 7 -0.05 -10.14 0.32
C LEU A 7 -0.88 -10.22 -0.96
N LYS A 8 -0.53 -11.15 -1.83
CA LYS A 8 -1.27 -11.35 -3.08
C LYS A 8 -2.73 -11.72 -2.83
N LEU A 9 -3.00 -12.46 -1.76
CA LEU A 9 -4.35 -12.89 -1.43
C LEU A 9 -5.14 -11.87 -0.63
N ALA A 10 -4.48 -10.86 -0.10
CA ALA A 10 -5.15 -9.85 0.71
C ALA A 10 -5.91 -8.86 -0.15
N ASP A 11 -6.99 -8.31 0.38
CA ASP A 11 -7.71 -7.21 -0.27
C ASP A 11 -7.20 -5.87 0.18
N VAL A 12 -6.79 -5.78 1.44
CA VAL A 12 -6.34 -4.54 2.06
C VAL A 12 -5.00 -4.77 2.71
N PHE A 13 -4.09 -3.83 2.52
CA PHE A 13 -2.82 -3.82 3.24
C PHE A 13 -2.88 -2.73 4.30
N LEU A 14 -2.60 -3.12 5.53
CA LEU A 14 -2.68 -2.22 6.68
C LEU A 14 -1.29 -2.00 7.26
N LEU A 15 -0.89 -0.74 7.35
CA LEU A 15 0.37 -0.37 8.00
C LEU A 15 0.05 0.50 9.21
N SER A 16 0.38 0.01 10.40
CA SER A 16 0.06 0.70 11.66
C SER A 16 1.33 1.09 12.42
N SER A 17 2.33 1.56 11.73
CA SER A 17 3.63 1.91 12.32
C SER A 17 3.62 3.31 12.92
N LYS A 18 4.53 3.54 13.87
CA LYS A 18 4.76 4.87 14.41
C LYS A 18 5.81 5.62 13.61
N PHE A 19 6.76 4.89 13.06
CA PHE A 19 7.84 5.45 12.26
C PHE A 19 8.10 4.57 11.08
N GLU A 20 8.25 5.20 9.93
CA GLU A 20 8.70 4.53 8.71
C GLU A 20 9.50 5.54 7.92
N GLY A 21 10.60 5.11 7.33
CA GLY A 21 11.26 5.91 6.33
C GLY A 21 10.40 5.91 5.07
N LEU A 22 10.95 5.48 3.97
CA LEU A 22 10.14 5.24 2.78
C LEU A 22 9.74 3.76 2.85
N PRO A 23 8.50 3.44 3.19
CA PRO A 23 8.14 2.06 3.47
C PRO A 23 8.01 1.24 2.19
N ASN A 24 9.03 0.43 1.94
CA ASN A 24 9.06 -0.42 0.75
C ASN A 24 7.86 -1.37 0.69
N VAL A 25 7.36 -1.80 1.85
CA VAL A 25 6.21 -2.71 1.87
C VAL A 25 4.96 -2.03 1.30
N VAL A 26 4.83 -0.72 1.47
CA VAL A 26 3.69 0.00 0.88
C VAL A 26 3.84 0.05 -0.62
N LEU A 27 5.05 0.31 -1.11
CA LEU A 27 5.30 0.31 -2.55
C LEU A 27 5.03 -1.05 -3.16
N GLU A 28 5.41 -2.11 -2.45
CA GLU A 28 5.13 -3.47 -2.91
C GLU A 28 3.64 -3.74 -2.97
N ALA A 29 2.90 -3.29 -1.96
CA ALA A 29 1.45 -3.46 -1.96
C ALA A 29 0.80 -2.70 -3.11
N GLN A 30 1.30 -1.50 -3.42
CA GLN A 30 0.81 -0.74 -4.57
C GLN A 30 1.09 -1.45 -5.88
N THR A 31 2.25 -2.09 -5.98
CA THR A 31 2.60 -2.86 -7.17
C THR A 31 1.60 -3.99 -7.40
N LEU A 32 1.09 -4.57 -6.33
CA LEU A 32 0.10 -5.64 -6.40
C LEU A 32 -1.33 -5.12 -6.41
N LYS A 33 -1.50 -3.81 -6.51
CA LYS A 33 -2.82 -3.14 -6.58
C LYS A 33 -3.69 -3.46 -5.38
N LYS A 34 -3.10 -3.43 -4.20
CA LYS A 34 -3.85 -3.60 -2.97
C LYS A 34 -4.31 -2.26 -2.43
N TYR A 35 -5.48 -2.24 -1.81
CA TYR A 35 -5.95 -1.05 -1.14
C TYR A 35 -5.15 -0.85 0.13
N ILE A 36 -4.69 0.38 0.37
CA ILE A 36 -3.77 0.65 1.46
C ILE A 36 -4.39 1.58 2.48
N ILE A 37 -4.33 1.17 3.74
CA ILE A 37 -4.70 2.01 4.88
C ILE A 37 -3.46 2.09 5.75
N SER A 38 -2.96 3.30 5.98
CA SER A 38 -1.73 3.49 6.73
C SER A 38 -1.87 4.56 7.79
N THR A 39 -1.15 4.39 8.87
CA THR A 39 -0.99 5.50 9.81
C THR A 39 -0.19 6.60 9.13
N ASP A 40 -0.48 7.84 9.49
CA ASP A 40 0.21 9.01 8.95
C ASP A 40 1.47 9.27 9.79
N CYS A 41 2.41 8.33 9.73
CA CYS A 41 3.66 8.48 10.45
C CYS A 41 4.60 9.42 9.70
N PRO A 42 5.59 10.01 10.40
CA PRO A 42 6.48 10.98 9.78
C PRO A 42 7.17 10.42 8.57
N THR A 43 7.13 11.14 7.48
CA THR A 43 7.69 10.79 6.18
C THR A 43 7.15 9.49 5.62
N GLY A 44 7.33 9.24 4.36
CA GLY A 44 7.00 7.98 3.71
C GLY A 44 5.54 7.80 3.34
N PRO A 45 4.67 7.31 4.26
CA PRO A 45 3.30 6.95 3.86
C PRO A 45 2.50 8.10 3.24
N LYS A 46 2.60 9.29 3.81
CA LYS A 46 1.86 10.43 3.27
C LYS A 46 2.29 10.73 1.85
N GLU A 47 3.57 10.65 1.58
CA GLU A 47 4.10 10.90 0.25
C GLU A 47 3.66 9.81 -0.73
N ILE A 48 3.82 8.56 -0.33
CA ILE A 48 3.47 7.43 -1.20
C ILE A 48 1.98 7.42 -1.51
N LEU A 49 1.16 7.71 -0.51
CA LEU A 49 -0.29 7.68 -0.68
C LEU A 49 -0.85 9.01 -1.17
N MET A 50 0.02 9.93 -1.55
CA MET A 50 -0.36 11.20 -2.16
C MET A 50 -1.39 11.95 -1.32
N ASN A 51 -1.12 12.02 -0.02
CA ASN A 51 -1.99 12.75 0.91
C ASN A 51 -3.41 12.19 0.98
N GLY A 52 -3.55 10.90 0.77
CA GLY A 52 -4.86 10.23 0.82
C GLY A 52 -5.49 9.97 -0.52
N LYS A 53 -4.89 10.41 -1.62
CA LYS A 53 -5.45 10.16 -2.95
C LYS A 53 -5.24 8.74 -3.42
N ALA A 54 -4.18 8.08 -2.93
CA ALA A 54 -3.82 6.74 -3.37
C ALA A 54 -4.05 5.69 -2.28
N GLY A 55 -4.69 6.06 -1.19
CA GLY A 55 -4.99 5.18 -0.07
C GLY A 55 -5.45 6.01 1.09
N ASP A 56 -5.72 5.37 2.22
CA ASP A 56 -6.21 6.09 3.39
C ASP A 56 -5.10 6.30 4.40
N LEU A 57 -5.11 7.49 5.00
CA LEU A 57 -4.20 7.84 6.09
C LEU A 57 -5.02 8.05 7.35
N VAL A 58 -4.55 7.49 8.47
CA VAL A 58 -5.19 7.67 9.76
C VAL A 58 -4.15 8.13 10.77
N LYS A 59 -4.62 8.79 11.80
CA LYS A 59 -3.74 9.28 12.86
C LYS A 59 -3.08 8.10 13.59
N ILE A 60 -1.82 8.26 13.95
CA ILE A 60 -1.10 7.24 14.70
C ILE A 60 -1.85 6.93 15.99
N GLY A 61 -2.09 5.64 16.23
CA GLY A 61 -2.79 5.20 17.45
C GLY A 61 -4.30 5.23 17.36
N ASP A 62 -4.86 5.72 16.27
CA ASP A 62 -6.31 5.82 16.13
C ASP A 62 -6.87 4.53 15.53
N PHE A 63 -7.01 3.52 16.38
CA PHE A 63 -7.48 2.20 15.93
C PHE A 63 -8.94 2.22 15.51
N LYS A 64 -9.73 3.14 16.06
CA LYS A 64 -11.13 3.28 15.64
C LYS A 64 -11.22 3.79 14.21
N ALA A 65 -10.34 4.71 13.84
CA ALA A 65 -10.31 5.22 12.48
C ALA A 65 -9.92 4.12 11.50
N ILE A 66 -8.98 3.26 11.88
CA ILE A 66 -8.58 2.15 11.04
C ILE A 66 -9.77 1.23 10.79
N ALA A 67 -10.48 0.85 11.84
CA ALA A 67 -11.65 -0.01 11.71
C ALA A 67 -12.72 0.63 10.84
N LYS A 68 -12.92 1.94 11.01
CA LYS A 68 -13.90 2.67 10.22
C LYS A 68 -13.53 2.66 8.74
N LYS A 69 -12.24 2.86 8.42
CA LYS A 69 -11.79 2.86 7.03
C LYS A 69 -11.95 1.49 6.39
N ILE A 70 -11.70 0.43 7.14
CA ILE A 70 -11.92 -0.92 6.65
C ILE A 70 -13.39 -1.15 6.31
N LYS A 71 -14.29 -0.72 7.19
CA LYS A 71 -15.73 -0.85 6.94
C LYS A 71 -16.15 -0.08 5.69
N ILE A 72 -15.63 1.14 5.54
CA ILE A 72 -15.94 1.97 4.37
C ILE A 72 -15.45 1.27 3.11
N TYR A 73 -14.26 0.71 3.14
CA TYR A 73 -13.72 -0.01 1.99
C TYR A 73 -14.60 -1.19 1.60
N ILE A 74 -15.02 -1.99 2.57
CA ILE A 74 -15.84 -3.16 2.31
C ILE A 74 -17.13 -2.78 1.58
N LYS A 75 -17.72 -1.66 1.97
CA LYS A 75 -18.98 -1.20 1.37
C LYS A 75 -18.80 -0.48 0.04
N ASN A 76 -17.59 0.00 -0.25
CA ASN A 76 -17.36 0.87 -1.40
C ASN A 76 -16.18 0.42 -2.26
N LYS A 77 -15.97 -0.88 -2.39
CA LYS A 77 -14.81 -1.40 -3.11
C LYS A 77 -14.66 -0.83 -4.51
N LYS A 78 -15.74 -0.79 -5.27
CA LYS A 78 -15.68 -0.30 -6.65
C LYS A 78 -15.33 1.17 -6.70
N LYS A 79 -15.97 1.96 -5.85
CA LYS A 79 -15.74 3.40 -5.81
C LYS A 79 -14.31 3.72 -5.37
N LEU A 80 -13.78 2.97 -4.42
CA LEU A 80 -12.46 3.22 -3.87
C LEU A 80 -11.33 2.63 -4.72
N LYS A 81 -11.67 1.85 -5.71
CA LYS A 81 -10.67 1.28 -6.61
C LYS A 81 -9.85 2.37 -7.30
N ILE A 82 -10.41 3.55 -7.48
CA ILE A 82 -9.68 4.67 -8.09
C ILE A 82 -8.42 5.00 -7.31
N LYS A 83 -8.45 4.91 -5.98
CA LYS A 83 -7.27 5.20 -5.17
C LYS A 83 -6.17 4.18 -5.45
N THR A 84 -6.53 2.92 -5.59
CA THR A 84 -5.58 1.86 -5.91
C THR A 84 -4.94 2.09 -7.27
N GLU A 85 -5.75 2.49 -8.26
CA GLU A 85 -5.25 2.75 -9.60
C GLU A 85 -4.33 3.96 -9.63
N ILE A 86 -4.68 5.01 -8.88
CA ILE A 86 -3.82 6.19 -8.79
C ILE A 86 -2.47 5.80 -8.19
N GLY A 87 -2.48 5.02 -7.13
CA GLY A 87 -1.24 4.59 -6.50
C GLY A 87 -0.36 3.78 -7.45
N PHE A 88 -0.97 2.88 -8.18
CA PHE A 88 -0.24 2.05 -9.12
C PHE A 88 0.39 2.89 -10.24
N LYS A 89 -0.37 3.81 -10.79
CA LYS A 89 0.11 4.67 -11.88
C LYS A 89 1.26 5.57 -11.42
N GLU A 90 1.22 6.01 -10.17
CA GLU A 90 2.19 6.98 -9.68
C GLU A 90 3.42 6.35 -9.05
N LEU A 91 3.57 5.03 -9.14
CA LEU A 91 4.76 4.36 -8.60
C LEU A 91 6.05 4.92 -9.18
N LYS A 92 6.06 5.26 -10.46
CA LYS A 92 7.24 5.82 -11.12
C LYS A 92 7.67 7.16 -10.53
N ARG A 93 6.76 7.82 -9.82
CA ARG A 93 7.03 9.10 -9.18
C ARG A 93 8.19 9.03 -8.20
N PHE A 94 8.45 7.86 -7.67
CA PHE A 94 9.53 7.66 -6.72
C PHE A 94 10.86 7.41 -7.39
N ASN A 95 10.87 7.32 -8.71
CA ASN A 95 12.06 7.28 -9.55
C ASN A 95 13.18 6.38 -9.01
N TYR A 96 12.81 5.23 -8.59
CA TYR A 96 13.78 4.24 -8.12
C TYR A 96 13.98 3.20 -9.21
N ASP A 97 14.45 3.63 -10.38
CA ASP A 97 14.56 2.73 -11.52
C ASP A 97 15.22 1.41 -11.15
N PHE A 98 16.39 1.50 -10.52
CA PHE A 98 17.10 0.29 -10.12
C PHE A 98 16.33 -0.47 -9.03
N ASN A 99 15.89 0.23 -8.00
CA ASN A 99 15.20 -0.40 -6.88
C ASN A 99 13.84 -0.96 -7.31
N MET A 100 13.11 -0.23 -8.14
CA MET A 100 11.83 -0.70 -8.62
C MET A 100 11.98 -1.95 -9.49
N SER A 101 13.01 -2.01 -10.32
CA SER A 101 13.29 -3.21 -11.09
C SER A 101 13.52 -4.39 -10.18
N ARG A 102 14.25 -4.21 -9.09
CA ARG A 102 14.49 -5.26 -8.12
C ARG A 102 13.19 -5.73 -7.49
N TYR A 103 12.33 -4.80 -7.10
CA TYR A 103 11.05 -5.16 -6.49
C TYR A 103 10.14 -5.87 -7.47
N PHE A 104 10.06 -5.39 -8.69
CA PHE A 104 9.27 -6.07 -9.71
C PHE A 104 9.76 -7.48 -9.96
N ASN A 105 11.06 -7.66 -10.05
CA ASN A 105 11.63 -8.97 -10.28
C ASN A 105 11.36 -9.89 -9.10
N LEU A 106 11.53 -9.37 -7.89
CA LEU A 106 11.28 -10.14 -6.69
C LEU A 106 9.81 -10.57 -6.60
N ILE A 107 8.89 -9.64 -6.85
CA ILE A 107 7.47 -9.94 -6.79
C ILE A 107 7.09 -10.94 -7.87
N LYS A 108 7.62 -10.81 -9.07
CA LYS A 108 7.40 -11.77 -10.14
C LYS A 108 7.83 -13.16 -9.72
N GLU A 109 9.00 -13.24 -9.09
CA GLU A 109 9.54 -14.51 -8.63
C GLU A 109 8.56 -15.20 -7.69
N PHE A 110 8.01 -14.45 -6.74
CA PHE A 110 7.08 -15.01 -5.78
C PHE A 110 5.69 -15.27 -6.38
N ILE A 111 5.32 -14.54 -7.41
CA ILE A 111 4.02 -14.71 -8.06
C ILE A 111 4.03 -15.84 -9.06
N TYR A 112 5.09 -15.95 -9.84
CA TYR A 112 5.13 -16.86 -10.98
C TYR A 112 5.80 -18.20 -10.70
N PHE A 113 6.51 -18.34 -9.61
CA PHE A 113 7.17 -19.58 -9.26
C PHE A 113 6.48 -20.31 -8.12
N LYS A 114 5.21 -20.29 -8.12
CA LYS A 114 4.49 -21.03 -7.08
C LYS A 114 4.18 -22.42 -7.47
#